data_a98a5444e12e6b635d57c355f1128120
#
_entry.id   a98a5444e12e6b635d57c355f1128120
#
_cell.length_a   1.000
_cell.length_b   1.000
_cell.length_c   1.000
_cell.angle_alpha   90.00
_cell.angle_beta   90.00
_cell.angle_gamma   90.00
#
_symmetry.space_group_name_H-M   'P 1'
#
loop_
_entity.id
_entity.type
_entity.pdbx_description
1 polymer ?
#
loop_
_entity_poly.entity_id
_entity_poly.type
_entity_poly.pdbx_seq_one_letter_code
_entity_poly.pdbx_strand_id
1 'polypeptide(L)'
;MYSLNVPVPGEVERLAEDLRPALLDFDSIRECHTLLCKRLGDAPPGGTPRLREQVRTQLAGAPAFEVRVTGIDCFEYPPVGEGPVVYLAVESPGLRRVHDRLLDGFSAIEEFEGDDYVPHVTLARGGGVAAEQTVRRLAERDIDPVTWTVNRLALWDARYEEEVATFSLPG
;
A
#
# COMPACT_ATOMS: atom_id res chain seq x y z
N MET A 1 -6.91 12.62 -7.86
CA MET A 1 -5.64 12.25 -7.19
C MET A 1 -5.22 10.85 -7.64
N TYR A 2 -3.97 10.70 -7.98
CA TYR A 2 -3.40 9.46 -8.52
C TYR A 2 -2.43 8.82 -7.55
N SER A 3 -2.30 7.50 -7.65
CA SER A 3 -1.29 6.73 -6.91
C SER A 3 -0.73 5.60 -7.77
N LEU A 4 0.49 5.19 -7.47
CA LEU A 4 1.06 3.95 -7.97
C LEU A 4 0.91 2.88 -6.90
N ASN A 5 0.33 1.76 -7.29
CA ASN A 5 0.07 0.65 -6.40
C ASN A 5 0.76 -0.62 -6.89
N VAL A 6 1.17 -1.43 -5.93
CA VAL A 6 1.65 -2.80 -6.19
C VAL A 6 0.42 -3.71 -6.30
N PRO A 7 0.27 -4.47 -7.38
CA PRO A 7 -0.81 -5.45 -7.47
C PRO A 7 -0.73 -6.47 -6.33
N VAL A 8 -1.83 -6.67 -5.64
CA VAL A 8 -1.94 -7.61 -4.51
C VAL A 8 -2.39 -8.96 -5.02
N PRO A 9 -1.63 -10.05 -4.78
CA PRO A 9 -1.99 -11.37 -5.27
C PRO A 9 -3.15 -11.99 -4.49
N GLY A 10 -3.79 -13.00 -5.09
CA GLY A 10 -4.93 -13.69 -4.49
C GLY A 10 -4.63 -14.32 -3.13
N GLU A 11 -3.40 -14.74 -2.88
CA GLU A 11 -2.99 -15.29 -1.58
C GLU A 11 -3.10 -14.25 -0.45
N VAL A 12 -2.77 -12.99 -0.72
CA VAL A 12 -2.92 -11.89 0.24
C VAL A 12 -4.40 -11.58 0.45
N GLU A 13 -5.19 -11.57 -0.63
CA GLU A 13 -6.65 -11.37 -0.52
C GLU A 13 -7.30 -12.48 0.32
N ARG A 14 -6.90 -13.73 0.15
CA ARG A 14 -7.39 -14.85 0.97
C ARG A 14 -6.99 -14.71 2.43
N LEU A 15 -5.75 -14.29 2.69
CA LEU A 15 -5.29 -14.02 4.06
C LEU A 15 -6.14 -12.92 4.72
N ALA A 16 -6.40 -11.83 4.02
CA ALA A 16 -7.25 -10.76 4.52
C ALA A 16 -8.68 -11.23 4.79
N GLU A 17 -9.22 -12.05 3.92
CA GLU A 17 -10.57 -12.63 4.10
C GLU A 17 -10.63 -13.58 5.31
N ASP A 18 -9.59 -14.38 5.52
CA ASP A 18 -9.49 -15.28 6.68
C ASP A 18 -9.41 -14.49 8.01
N LEU A 19 -8.84 -13.29 7.98
CA LEU A 19 -8.74 -12.42 9.16
C LEU A 19 -10.01 -11.60 9.40
N ARG A 20 -10.89 -11.47 8.42
CA ARG A 20 -12.08 -10.61 8.50
C ARG A 20 -12.97 -10.86 9.74
N PRO A 21 -13.25 -12.12 10.16
CA PRO A 21 -14.04 -12.36 11.36
C PRO A 21 -13.44 -11.78 12.64
N ALA A 22 -12.13 -11.60 12.69
CA ALA A 22 -11.43 -11.00 13.83
C ALA A 22 -11.45 -9.45 13.81
N LEU A 23 -12.00 -8.83 12.76
CA LEU A 23 -11.97 -7.37 12.55
C LEU A 23 -13.30 -6.68 12.89
N LEU A 24 -14.24 -7.39 13.47
CA LEU A 24 -15.61 -6.87 13.69
C LEU A 24 -15.69 -5.71 14.70
N ASP A 25 -14.67 -5.53 15.53
CA ASP A 25 -14.59 -4.42 16.49
C ASP A 25 -14.13 -3.09 15.86
N PHE A 26 -13.71 -3.13 14.58
CA PHE A 26 -13.29 -1.94 13.86
C PHE A 26 -14.48 -1.24 13.20
N ASP A 27 -14.42 0.08 13.09
CA ASP A 27 -15.49 0.88 12.45
C ASP A 27 -15.58 0.63 10.95
N SER A 28 -14.44 0.40 10.31
CA SER A 28 -14.35 0.20 8.87
C SER A 28 -13.41 -0.94 8.54
N ILE A 29 -13.89 -1.91 7.77
CA ILE A 29 -13.13 -3.06 7.28
C ILE A 29 -12.95 -2.91 5.78
N ARG A 30 -11.71 -3.06 5.29
CA ARG A 30 -11.41 -2.96 3.87
C ARG A 30 -11.98 -4.16 3.11
N GLU A 31 -12.66 -3.89 2.01
CA GLU A 31 -13.15 -4.90 1.07
C GLU A 31 -12.15 -5.11 -0.06
N CYS A 32 -11.50 -4.04 -0.51
CA CYS A 32 -10.44 -4.08 -1.50
C CYS A 32 -9.10 -3.76 -0.81
N HIS A 33 -8.09 -4.54 -1.11
CA HIS A 33 -6.78 -4.43 -0.48
C HIS A 33 -5.78 -3.83 -1.45
N THR A 34 -5.05 -2.82 -1.00
CA THR A 34 -4.05 -2.12 -1.80
C THR A 34 -2.72 -2.08 -1.08
N LEU A 35 -1.64 -2.14 -1.85
CA LEU A 35 -0.29 -1.88 -1.39
C LEU A 35 0.22 -0.65 -2.12
N LEU A 36 0.25 0.47 -1.43
CA LEU A 36 0.64 1.75 -2.01
C LEU A 36 2.15 1.81 -2.20
N CYS A 37 2.58 2.14 -3.42
CA CYS A 37 3.98 2.44 -3.72
C CYS A 37 4.27 3.93 -3.54
N LYS A 38 3.45 4.81 -4.15
CA LYS A 38 3.64 6.26 -4.09
C LYS A 38 2.36 7.00 -4.45
N ARG A 39 2.03 8.03 -3.66
CA ARG A 39 1.00 8.99 -4.03
C ARG A 39 1.59 10.01 -5.00
N LEU A 40 0.88 10.30 -6.09
CA LEU A 40 1.36 11.18 -7.14
C LEU A 40 0.67 12.54 -7.16
N GLY A 41 -0.40 12.70 -6.41
CA GLY A 41 -1.22 13.91 -6.43
C GLY A 41 -2.11 13.99 -7.66
N ASP A 42 -2.40 15.21 -8.10
CA ASP A 42 -3.22 15.45 -9.28
C ASP A 42 -2.37 15.41 -10.55
N ALA A 43 -3.03 15.21 -11.69
CA ALA A 43 -2.35 15.22 -12.97
C ALA A 43 -1.75 16.61 -13.24
N PRO A 44 -0.52 16.67 -13.78
CA PRO A 44 0.10 17.94 -14.15
C PRO A 44 -0.58 18.57 -15.37
N PRO A 45 -0.22 19.83 -15.74
CA PRO A 45 -0.59 20.38 -17.06
C PRO A 45 -0.21 19.40 -18.17
N GLY A 46 -1.15 19.09 -19.05
CA GLY A 46 -1.01 18.02 -20.03
C GLY A 46 -1.77 16.75 -19.65
N GLY A 47 -2.35 16.68 -18.44
CA GLY A 47 -3.26 15.62 -18.01
C GLY A 47 -2.60 14.27 -17.75
N THR A 48 -3.43 13.23 -17.75
CA THR A 48 -3.01 11.84 -17.51
C THR A 48 -1.90 11.34 -18.45
N PRO A 49 -1.90 11.66 -19.75
CA PRO A 49 -0.79 11.27 -20.63
C PRO A 49 0.57 11.81 -20.19
N ARG A 50 0.61 13.02 -19.69
CA ARG A 50 1.84 13.63 -19.15
C ARG A 50 2.28 12.96 -17.87
N LEU A 51 1.35 12.68 -16.98
CA LEU A 51 1.61 11.95 -15.74
C LEU A 51 2.21 10.56 -16.04
N ARG A 52 1.62 9.84 -16.98
CA ARG A 52 2.12 8.51 -17.38
C ARG A 52 3.55 8.58 -17.91
N GLU A 53 3.87 9.61 -18.69
CA GLU A 53 5.21 9.81 -19.19
C GLU A 53 6.21 10.12 -18.06
N GLN A 54 5.84 10.95 -17.12
CA GLN A 54 6.66 11.24 -15.93
C GLN A 54 6.94 9.96 -15.13
N VAL A 55 5.93 9.13 -14.91
CA VAL A 55 6.10 7.85 -14.20
C VAL A 55 7.04 6.93 -14.97
N ARG A 56 6.89 6.80 -16.28
CA ARG A 56 7.80 5.99 -17.10
C ARG A 56 9.24 6.45 -16.97
N THR A 57 9.46 7.76 -16.99
CA THR A 57 10.80 8.33 -16.84
C THR A 57 11.42 7.96 -15.51
N GLN A 58 10.66 8.07 -14.43
CA GLN A 58 11.16 7.74 -13.09
C GLN A 58 11.40 6.24 -12.89
N LEU A 59 10.60 5.39 -13.52
CA LEU A 59 10.71 3.94 -13.42
C LEU A 59 11.69 3.32 -14.44
N ALA A 60 12.25 4.10 -15.35
CA ALA A 60 13.15 3.58 -16.38
C ALA A 60 14.33 2.82 -15.74
N GLY A 61 14.50 1.56 -16.14
CA GLY A 61 15.54 0.68 -15.61
C GLY A 61 15.30 0.11 -14.22
N ALA A 62 14.15 0.39 -13.61
CA ALA A 62 13.81 -0.21 -12.30
C ALA A 62 13.53 -1.71 -12.49
N PRO A 63 14.24 -2.61 -11.75
CA PRO A 63 14.00 -4.04 -11.88
C PRO A 63 12.74 -4.49 -11.15
N ALA A 64 12.23 -5.66 -11.53
CA ALA A 64 11.25 -6.38 -10.73
C ALA A 64 11.81 -6.64 -9.33
N PHE A 65 10.94 -6.79 -8.33
CA PHE A 65 11.35 -6.97 -6.95
C PHE A 65 10.42 -7.92 -6.19
N GLU A 66 10.92 -8.45 -5.09
CA GLU A 66 10.10 -9.28 -4.20
C GLU A 66 9.42 -8.45 -3.12
N VAL A 67 8.23 -8.89 -2.76
CA VAL A 67 7.44 -8.38 -1.63
C VAL A 67 7.08 -9.54 -0.71
N ARG A 68 7.17 -9.31 0.59
CA ARG A 68 6.83 -10.30 1.60
C ARG A 68 5.90 -9.70 2.65
N VAL A 69 4.75 -10.36 2.87
CA VAL A 69 3.89 -10.09 4.03
C VAL A 69 4.41 -10.94 5.18
N THR A 70 4.75 -10.31 6.31
CA THR A 70 5.46 -10.95 7.41
C THR A 70 4.64 -11.09 8.68
N GLY A 71 3.59 -10.30 8.85
CA GLY A 71 2.81 -10.31 10.08
C GLY A 71 1.71 -9.27 10.05
N ILE A 72 1.14 -9.03 11.23
CA ILE A 72 0.07 -8.05 11.45
C ILE A 72 0.62 -6.99 12.41
N ASP A 73 0.42 -5.74 12.08
CA ASP A 73 0.85 -4.60 12.90
C ASP A 73 -0.21 -3.50 12.85
N CYS A 74 0.03 -2.41 13.52
CA CYS A 74 -0.92 -1.31 13.56
C CYS A 74 -0.25 0.07 13.62
N PHE A 75 -1.01 1.08 13.19
CA PHE A 75 -0.77 2.47 13.53
C PHE A 75 -1.77 2.85 14.63
N GLU A 76 -1.30 3.08 15.84
CA GLU A 76 -2.18 3.47 16.95
C GLU A 76 -2.75 4.87 16.73
N TYR A 77 -1.91 5.77 16.24
CA TYR A 77 -2.24 7.19 16.01
C TYR A 77 -1.90 7.58 14.57
N PRO A 78 -2.76 7.21 13.60
CA PRO A 78 -2.50 7.59 12.22
C PRO A 78 -2.57 9.11 12.03
N PRO A 79 -1.77 9.69 11.11
CA PRO A 79 -1.80 11.13 10.85
C PRO A 79 -3.14 11.65 10.36
N VAL A 80 -3.93 10.81 9.70
CA VAL A 80 -5.25 11.14 9.16
C VAL A 80 -6.26 10.07 9.54
N GLY A 81 -7.43 10.52 9.97
CA GLY A 81 -8.53 9.64 10.34
C GLY A 81 -8.39 9.06 11.73
N GLU A 82 -9.40 8.29 12.13
CA GLU A 82 -9.43 7.65 13.44
C GLU A 82 -8.62 6.35 13.44
N GLY A 83 -7.87 6.16 14.51
CA GLY A 83 -7.15 4.93 14.79
C GLY A 83 -7.94 3.97 15.68
N PRO A 84 -7.40 2.79 15.95
CA PRO A 84 -6.17 2.28 15.33
C PRO A 84 -6.37 1.86 13.87
N VAL A 85 -5.28 1.75 13.11
CA VAL A 85 -5.27 1.15 11.78
C VAL A 85 -4.51 -0.16 11.86
N VAL A 86 -5.18 -1.28 11.63
CA VAL A 86 -4.55 -2.59 11.56
C VAL A 86 -4.22 -2.95 10.11
N TYR A 87 -3.04 -3.49 9.90
CA TYR A 87 -2.55 -3.80 8.55
C TYR A 87 -1.66 -5.05 8.51
N LEU A 88 -1.52 -5.60 7.33
CA LEU A 88 -0.50 -6.59 7.04
C LEU A 88 0.84 -5.88 6.85
N ALA A 89 1.82 -6.24 7.66
CA ALA A 89 3.17 -5.70 7.58
C ALA A 89 3.90 -6.26 6.35
N VAL A 90 4.56 -5.39 5.61
CA VAL A 90 5.24 -5.70 4.35
C VAL A 90 6.73 -5.40 4.48
N GLU A 91 7.55 -6.36 4.10
CA GLU A 91 8.99 -6.18 3.92
C GLU A 91 9.34 -6.29 2.45
N SER A 92 9.96 -5.25 1.92
CA SER A 92 10.42 -5.23 0.54
C SER A 92 11.48 -4.13 0.33
N PRO A 93 12.76 -4.46 0.38
CA PRO A 93 13.81 -3.52 0.03
C PRO A 93 13.67 -2.98 -1.40
N GLY A 94 13.18 -3.81 -2.33
CA GLY A 94 12.92 -3.40 -3.70
C GLY A 94 11.81 -2.37 -3.83
N LEU A 95 10.72 -2.54 -3.08
CA LEU A 95 9.63 -1.56 -3.06
C LEU A 95 10.11 -0.22 -2.50
N ARG A 96 10.89 -0.25 -1.43
CA ARG A 96 11.47 0.98 -0.87
C ARG A 96 12.37 1.68 -1.89
N ARG A 97 13.21 0.96 -2.61
CA ARG A 97 14.05 1.55 -3.68
C ARG A 97 13.22 2.21 -4.77
N VAL A 98 12.11 1.58 -5.18
CA VAL A 98 11.19 2.17 -6.17
C VAL A 98 10.51 3.41 -5.61
N HIS A 99 10.05 3.37 -4.35
CA HIS A 99 9.49 4.54 -3.68
C HIS A 99 10.48 5.71 -3.67
N ASP A 100 11.72 5.46 -3.25
CA ASP A 100 12.78 6.48 -3.20
C ASP A 100 13.10 7.05 -4.59
N ARG A 101 13.12 6.20 -5.60
CA ARG A 101 13.33 6.61 -7.00
C ARG A 101 12.23 7.56 -7.47
N LEU A 102 10.98 7.30 -7.10
CA LEU A 102 9.83 8.14 -7.45
C LEU A 102 9.88 9.51 -6.75
N LEU A 103 10.55 9.62 -5.62
CA LEU A 103 10.76 10.90 -4.93
C LEU A 103 11.63 11.88 -5.74
N ASP A 104 12.41 11.41 -6.70
CA ASP A 104 13.18 12.28 -7.59
C ASP A 104 12.29 13.08 -8.56
N GLY A 105 11.11 12.56 -8.85
CA GLY A 105 10.14 13.20 -9.77
C GLY A 105 8.83 13.65 -9.10
N PHE A 106 8.54 13.16 -7.91
CA PHE A 106 7.29 13.45 -7.19
C PHE A 106 7.61 13.74 -5.73
N SER A 107 7.15 14.87 -5.23
CA SER A 107 7.40 15.28 -3.84
C SER A 107 6.86 14.27 -2.83
N ALA A 108 7.59 14.10 -1.73
CA ALA A 108 7.12 13.30 -0.60
C ALA A 108 5.94 13.99 0.10
N ILE A 109 4.94 13.20 0.48
CA ILE A 109 3.87 13.65 1.36
C ILE A 109 4.35 13.48 2.79
N GLU A 110 4.38 14.59 3.53
CA GLU A 110 4.83 14.61 4.93
C GLU A 110 4.03 13.61 5.78
N GLU A 111 4.69 12.98 6.73
CA GLU A 111 4.16 11.95 7.63
C GLU A 111 3.79 10.60 6.98
N PHE A 112 3.81 10.49 5.65
CA PHE A 112 3.43 9.26 4.95
C PHE A 112 4.50 8.69 4.04
N GLU A 113 5.41 9.54 3.56
CA GLU A 113 6.34 9.16 2.49
C GLU A 113 7.77 9.55 2.83
N GLY A 114 8.72 9.13 2.00
CA GLY A 114 10.13 9.31 2.28
C GLY A 114 10.56 8.44 3.46
N ASP A 115 11.18 9.05 4.46
CA ASP A 115 11.63 8.34 5.67
C ASP A 115 10.47 7.80 6.51
N ASP A 116 9.27 8.37 6.37
CA ASP A 116 8.06 7.93 7.06
C ASP A 116 7.30 6.83 6.31
N TYR A 117 7.76 6.45 5.11
CA TYR A 117 7.08 5.43 4.31
C TYR A 117 7.16 4.05 4.96
N VAL A 118 6.00 3.50 5.29
CA VAL A 118 5.82 2.15 5.82
C VAL A 118 4.95 1.38 4.85
N PRO A 119 5.51 0.45 4.06
CA PRO A 119 4.71 -0.36 3.16
C PRO A 119 3.78 -1.28 3.97
N HIS A 120 2.51 -1.27 3.62
CA HIS A 120 1.50 -2.03 4.36
C HIS A 120 0.25 -2.26 3.51
N VAL A 121 -0.52 -3.28 3.89
CA VAL A 121 -1.85 -3.53 3.34
C VAL A 121 -2.86 -3.32 4.46
N THR A 122 -3.63 -2.25 4.40
CA THR A 122 -4.62 -1.93 5.44
C THR A 122 -5.76 -2.96 5.44
N LEU A 123 -6.12 -3.45 6.62
CA LEU A 123 -7.23 -4.38 6.83
C LEU A 123 -8.47 -3.65 7.37
N ALA A 124 -8.30 -2.81 8.38
CA ALA A 124 -9.40 -2.13 9.06
C ALA A 124 -8.90 -0.91 9.84
N ARG A 125 -9.83 -0.03 10.21
CA ARG A 125 -9.52 1.15 11.03
C ARG A 125 -10.67 1.61 11.91
N GLY A 126 -10.33 2.39 12.95
CA GLY A 126 -11.28 2.94 13.89
C GLY A 126 -11.79 1.92 14.92
N GLY A 127 -12.64 2.33 15.84
CA GLY A 127 -13.28 1.44 16.81
C GLY A 127 -12.82 1.59 18.25
N GLY A 128 -11.93 2.52 18.55
CA GLY A 128 -11.55 2.86 19.94
C GLY A 128 -10.94 1.71 20.72
N VAL A 129 -11.28 1.61 22.01
CA VAL A 129 -10.68 0.65 22.97
C VAL A 129 -10.88 -0.81 22.56
N ALA A 130 -12.06 -1.16 22.05
CA ALA A 130 -12.34 -2.54 21.61
C ALA A 130 -11.43 -2.95 20.46
N ALA A 131 -11.24 -2.05 19.48
CA ALA A 131 -10.33 -2.28 18.37
C ALA A 131 -8.86 -2.36 18.82
N GLU A 132 -8.44 -1.53 19.77
CA GLU A 132 -7.09 -1.58 20.34
C GLU A 132 -6.79 -2.92 21.01
N GLN A 133 -7.76 -3.48 21.73
CA GLN A 133 -7.62 -4.80 22.34
C GLN A 133 -7.51 -5.89 21.28
N THR A 134 -8.29 -5.79 20.21
CA THR A 134 -8.24 -6.74 19.09
C THR A 134 -6.89 -6.67 18.38
N VAL A 135 -6.35 -5.47 18.17
CA VAL A 135 -5.02 -5.27 17.58
C VAL A 135 -3.94 -6.01 18.36
N ARG A 136 -3.95 -5.91 19.69
CA ARG A 136 -2.97 -6.59 20.55
C ARG A 136 -2.99 -8.10 20.34
N ARG A 137 -4.18 -8.69 20.23
CA ARG A 137 -4.34 -10.13 19.97
C ARG A 137 -3.87 -10.50 18.57
N LEU A 138 -4.20 -9.68 17.56
CA LEU A 138 -3.80 -9.93 16.17
C LEU A 138 -2.30 -9.79 15.97
N ALA A 139 -1.66 -8.81 16.63
CA ALA A 139 -0.22 -8.60 16.51
C ALA A 139 0.60 -9.78 17.05
N GLU A 140 0.04 -10.55 17.99
CA GLU A 140 0.66 -11.77 18.52
C GLU A 140 0.38 -13.00 17.66
N ARG A 141 -0.52 -12.90 16.69
CA ARG A 141 -0.91 -14.00 15.84
C ARG A 141 0.15 -14.26 14.76
N ASP A 142 0.64 -15.49 14.71
CA ASP A 142 1.52 -15.93 13.62
C ASP A 142 0.70 -16.14 12.35
N ILE A 143 1.22 -15.64 11.25
CA ILE A 143 0.68 -15.87 9.92
C ILE A 143 1.73 -16.54 9.04
N ASP A 144 1.30 -17.37 8.11
CA ASP A 144 2.19 -17.91 7.09
C ASP A 144 2.62 -16.75 6.16
N PRO A 145 3.94 -16.48 6.03
CA PRO A 145 4.39 -15.41 5.15
C PRO A 145 3.95 -15.65 3.70
N VAL A 146 3.56 -14.56 3.05
CA VAL A 146 3.25 -14.56 1.61
C VAL A 146 4.33 -13.77 0.90
N THR A 147 4.99 -14.39 -0.07
CA THR A 147 6.04 -13.76 -0.87
C THR A 147 5.67 -13.85 -2.35
N TRP A 148 5.84 -12.74 -3.07
CA TRP A 148 5.63 -12.73 -4.51
C TRP A 148 6.57 -11.76 -5.21
N THR A 149 6.73 -11.94 -6.50
CA THR A 149 7.52 -11.05 -7.35
C THR A 149 6.62 -10.01 -8.01
N VAL A 150 7.01 -8.75 -7.92
CA VAL A 150 6.32 -7.63 -8.56
C VAL A 150 7.07 -7.29 -9.84
N ASN A 151 6.41 -7.45 -10.99
CA ASN A 151 6.94 -7.13 -12.31
C ASN A 151 6.15 -6.03 -13.02
N ARG A 152 5.17 -5.43 -12.35
CA ARG A 152 4.40 -4.30 -12.84
C ARG A 152 3.85 -3.48 -11.69
N LEU A 153 3.62 -2.19 -11.95
CA LEU A 153 2.92 -1.28 -11.05
C LEU A 153 1.68 -0.75 -11.78
N ALA A 154 0.64 -0.48 -11.02
CA ALA A 154 -0.62 0.04 -11.53
C ALA A 154 -0.80 1.51 -11.15
N LEU A 155 -1.17 2.34 -12.14
CA LEU A 155 -1.57 3.72 -11.90
C LEU A 155 -3.07 3.75 -11.64
N TRP A 156 -3.43 4.22 -10.45
CA TRP A 156 -4.79 4.28 -9.97
C TRP A 156 -5.30 5.71 -9.93
N ASP A 157 -6.51 5.92 -10.44
CA ASP A 157 -7.23 7.19 -10.31
C ASP A 157 -8.29 7.05 -9.21
N ALA A 158 -8.05 7.71 -8.07
CA ALA A 158 -8.95 7.66 -6.93
C ALA A 158 -10.32 8.33 -7.18
N ARG A 159 -10.38 9.24 -8.15
CA ARG A 159 -11.63 9.94 -8.48
C ARG A 159 -12.65 9.02 -9.12
N TYR A 160 -12.19 8.12 -9.98
CA TYR A 160 -13.05 7.17 -10.68
C TYR A 160 -12.91 5.74 -10.17
N GLU A 161 -12.05 5.54 -9.17
CA GLU A 161 -11.77 4.23 -8.56
C GLU A 161 -11.39 3.17 -9.61
N GLU A 162 -10.48 3.55 -10.53
CA GLU A 162 -10.06 2.68 -11.61
C GLU A 162 -8.56 2.69 -11.87
N GLU A 163 -8.08 1.57 -12.41
CA GLU A 163 -6.73 1.45 -12.93
C GLU A 163 -6.68 2.07 -14.33
N VAL A 164 -5.83 3.09 -14.52
CA VAL A 164 -5.74 3.82 -15.79
C VAL A 164 -4.52 3.47 -16.62
N ALA A 165 -3.53 2.83 -16.04
CA ALA A 165 -2.33 2.37 -16.74
C ALA A 165 -1.54 1.36 -15.94
N THR A 166 -0.67 0.60 -16.59
CA THR A 166 0.32 -0.27 -15.97
C THR A 166 1.71 0.02 -16.49
N PHE A 167 2.70 -0.22 -15.64
CA PHE A 167 4.12 -0.03 -15.97
C PHE A 167 4.87 -1.31 -15.68
N SER A 168 5.48 -1.90 -16.71
CA SER A 168 6.27 -3.12 -16.55
C SER A 168 7.62 -2.84 -15.91
N LEU A 169 8.03 -3.72 -15.02
CA LEU A 169 9.35 -3.71 -14.41
C LEU A 169 10.11 -4.92 -14.95
N PRO A 170 11.14 -4.72 -15.77
CA PRO A 170 11.89 -5.84 -16.33
C PRO A 170 12.63 -6.60 -15.21
N GLY A 171 12.49 -7.92 -15.24
CA GLY A 171 13.13 -8.83 -14.28
C GLY A 171 14.53 -9.23 -14.68
#